data_943df786900c14707b78667ba60a9d4f
#
_entry.id   943df786900c14707b78667ba60a9d4f
#
_cell.length_a   1.000
_cell.length_b   1.000
_cell.length_c   1.000
_cell.angle_alpha   90.00
_cell.angle_beta   90.00
_cell.angle_gamma   90.00
#
_symmetry.space_group_name_H-M   'P 1'
#
loop_
_entity.id
_entity.type
_entity.pdbx_description
1 polymer ?
#
loop_
_entity_poly.entity_id
_entity_poly.type
_entity_poly.pdbx_seq_one_letter_code
_entity_poly.pdbx_strand_id
1 'polypeptide(L)'
;MSRKREVLLVAGLFVIAVIGSAMVWSLLPAEYRENQSTDYLNAYEPVARAIAAGQGITLDGEIATRYPPGFSILLAGVFRSGSTLNVADETALLAFRLVCVGLAVVLVYGLARLVWSPRAALIPALAWMTYPFSLWLAKQPNSEVPFVPVFYAALLLFWLALLRGRGGARSWALFLVAGALTGAAMLIRPAAIGLSVIMALTILLFAVRGAALRTRLGYGALVVLGSLLVVLPWEAAVYARTGKIIPLSSGGAATIHDGLTFLAVPKEYRREVNVPDDVADLMWAIHERRDETATTGGVFRVMAEEARAAPVAFGKLMLMKLARSWYGIDSRMLELPTLLIQGVYLIFIVWGTIYCWRQGGALRRMIGGNWLIVGYFWGMTFLVVPLLRYMAPVMGLLMLALPGVYYSFAAWRKERTVSRAASV
;
A
#
# COMPACT_ATOMS: atom_id res chain seq x y z
N MET A 1 -20.50 -19.34 13.98
CA MET A 1 -20.07 -20.23 12.88
C MET A 1 -19.04 -21.20 13.45
N SER A 2 -19.10 -22.50 13.15
CA SER A 2 -18.10 -23.45 13.60
C SER A 2 -16.73 -23.19 12.92
N ARG A 3 -15.63 -23.60 13.57
CA ARG A 3 -14.27 -23.42 13.03
C ARG A 3 -14.11 -24.05 11.62
N LYS A 4 -14.70 -25.24 11.41
CA LYS A 4 -14.69 -25.90 10.10
C LYS A 4 -15.38 -25.07 9.02
N ARG A 5 -16.55 -24.50 9.31
CA ARG A 5 -17.28 -23.63 8.35
C ARG A 5 -16.51 -22.33 8.05
N GLU A 6 -15.79 -21.81 9.03
CA GLU A 6 -14.96 -20.59 8.81
C GLU A 6 -13.76 -20.88 7.91
N VAL A 7 -13.10 -22.04 8.10
CA VAL A 7 -12.00 -22.48 7.21
C VAL A 7 -12.49 -22.68 5.78
N LEU A 8 -13.65 -23.33 5.59
CA LEU A 8 -14.24 -23.50 4.25
C LEU A 8 -14.61 -22.15 3.61
N LEU A 9 -15.11 -21.22 4.41
CA LEU A 9 -15.42 -19.86 3.93
C LEU A 9 -14.14 -19.14 3.44
N VAL A 10 -13.06 -19.21 4.21
CA VAL A 10 -11.77 -18.59 3.86
C VAL A 10 -11.19 -19.23 2.60
N ALA A 11 -11.24 -20.55 2.48
CA ALA A 11 -10.82 -21.24 1.27
C ALA A 11 -11.69 -20.85 0.06
N GLY A 12 -13.01 -20.75 0.26
CA GLY A 12 -13.94 -20.29 -0.78
C GLY A 12 -13.66 -18.85 -1.23
N LEU A 13 -13.39 -17.93 -0.30
CA LEU A 13 -13.00 -16.55 -0.63
C LEU A 13 -11.71 -16.50 -1.47
N PHE A 14 -10.71 -17.31 -1.10
CA PHE A 14 -9.47 -17.41 -1.87
C PHE A 14 -9.74 -17.88 -3.30
N VAL A 15 -10.45 -18.99 -3.45
CA VAL A 15 -10.76 -19.59 -4.78
C VAL A 15 -11.59 -18.64 -5.63
N ILE A 16 -12.62 -18.00 -5.06
CA ILE A 16 -13.47 -17.04 -5.79
C ILE A 16 -12.63 -15.82 -6.22
N ALA A 17 -11.74 -15.32 -5.36
CA ALA A 17 -10.86 -14.21 -5.72
C ALA A 17 -9.91 -14.57 -6.87
N VAL A 18 -9.31 -15.77 -6.84
CA VAL A 18 -8.42 -16.26 -7.89
C VAL A 18 -9.18 -16.43 -9.21
N ILE A 19 -10.28 -17.18 -9.20
CA ILE A 19 -11.07 -17.45 -10.41
C ILE A 19 -11.68 -16.16 -10.97
N GLY A 20 -12.28 -15.32 -10.10
CA GLY A 20 -12.89 -14.06 -10.50
C GLY A 20 -11.89 -13.10 -11.13
N SER A 21 -10.68 -12.99 -10.56
CA SER A 21 -9.63 -12.15 -11.14
C SER A 21 -9.12 -12.69 -12.47
N ALA A 22 -8.91 -14.01 -12.58
CA ALA A 22 -8.52 -14.65 -13.84
C ALA A 22 -9.57 -14.41 -14.93
N MET A 23 -10.85 -14.55 -14.59
CA MET A 23 -11.96 -14.26 -15.52
C MET A 23 -11.98 -12.79 -15.96
N VAL A 24 -11.90 -11.85 -15.02
CA VAL A 24 -11.87 -10.41 -15.33
C VAL A 24 -10.71 -10.09 -16.26
N TRP A 25 -9.51 -10.61 -16.00
CA TRP A 25 -8.34 -10.34 -16.84
C TRP A 25 -8.43 -11.01 -18.20
N SER A 26 -9.06 -12.20 -18.31
CA SER A 26 -9.26 -12.87 -19.62
C SER A 26 -10.26 -12.14 -20.52
N LEU A 27 -11.17 -11.36 -19.94
CA LEU A 27 -12.16 -10.56 -20.66
C LEU A 27 -11.64 -9.21 -21.14
N LEU A 28 -10.45 -8.78 -20.68
CA LEU A 28 -9.83 -7.55 -21.14
C LEU A 28 -9.42 -7.66 -22.62
N PRO A 29 -9.49 -6.57 -23.41
CA PRO A 29 -8.92 -6.51 -24.74
C PRO A 29 -7.42 -6.89 -24.73
N ALA A 30 -6.92 -7.45 -25.84
CA ALA A 30 -5.55 -7.97 -25.93
C ALA A 30 -4.49 -6.91 -25.54
N GLU A 31 -4.67 -5.68 -25.99
CA GLU A 31 -3.80 -4.53 -25.69
C GLU A 31 -3.62 -4.25 -24.18
N TYR A 32 -4.65 -4.55 -23.37
CA TYR A 32 -4.58 -4.38 -21.91
C TYR A 32 -4.07 -5.63 -21.17
N ARG A 33 -3.87 -6.76 -21.87
CA ARG A 33 -3.31 -7.98 -21.27
C ARG A 33 -1.81 -8.01 -21.31
N GLU A 34 -1.20 -7.35 -22.29
CA GLU A 34 0.25 -7.24 -22.39
C GLU A 34 0.86 -6.51 -21.20
N ASN A 35 2.08 -6.91 -20.87
CA ASN A 35 2.81 -6.27 -19.78
C ASN A 35 3.37 -4.92 -20.21
N GLN A 36 2.81 -3.85 -19.65
CA GLN A 36 3.18 -2.46 -19.93
C GLN A 36 4.00 -1.83 -18.79
N SER A 37 4.36 -2.61 -17.76
CA SER A 37 5.12 -2.11 -16.61
C SER A 37 6.58 -1.89 -16.97
N THR A 38 6.97 -0.65 -17.24
CA THR A 38 8.35 -0.27 -17.56
C THR A 38 9.31 -0.59 -16.41
N ASP A 39 8.89 -0.44 -15.16
CA ASP A 39 9.69 -0.78 -13.99
C ASP A 39 10.00 -2.29 -13.94
N TYR A 40 9.00 -3.12 -14.30
CA TYR A 40 9.19 -4.56 -14.37
C TYR A 40 10.19 -4.92 -15.49
N LEU A 41 9.96 -4.46 -16.71
CA LEU A 41 10.76 -4.82 -17.87
C LEU A 41 12.21 -4.32 -17.78
N ASN A 42 12.41 -3.09 -17.27
CA ASN A 42 13.72 -2.43 -17.30
C ASN A 42 14.53 -2.62 -16.01
N ALA A 43 13.92 -3.13 -14.92
CA ALA A 43 14.65 -3.28 -13.66
C ALA A 43 14.32 -4.59 -12.93
N TYR A 44 13.07 -4.87 -12.59
CA TYR A 44 12.77 -6.00 -11.72
C TYR A 44 13.01 -7.35 -12.38
N GLU A 45 12.61 -7.54 -13.63
CA GLU A 45 12.81 -8.79 -14.36
C GLU A 45 14.29 -9.07 -14.66
N PRO A 46 15.09 -8.14 -15.22
CA PRO A 46 16.51 -8.38 -15.44
C PRO A 46 17.26 -8.77 -14.16
N VAL A 47 17.03 -8.06 -13.05
CA VAL A 47 17.61 -8.39 -11.75
C VAL A 47 17.14 -9.76 -11.25
N ALA A 48 15.86 -10.10 -11.43
CA ALA A 48 15.33 -11.41 -11.03
C ALA A 48 15.99 -12.55 -11.83
N ARG A 49 16.21 -12.35 -13.12
CA ARG A 49 16.93 -13.32 -13.97
C ARG A 49 18.40 -13.47 -13.56
N ALA A 50 19.09 -12.37 -13.22
CA ALA A 50 20.44 -12.42 -12.68
C ALA A 50 20.49 -13.22 -11.37
N ILE A 51 19.55 -13.00 -10.44
CA ILE A 51 19.42 -13.78 -9.20
C ILE A 51 19.15 -15.26 -9.52
N ALA A 52 18.25 -15.56 -10.45
CA ALA A 52 17.91 -16.92 -10.85
C ALA A 52 19.12 -17.65 -11.48
N ALA A 53 19.97 -16.94 -12.19
CA ALA A 53 21.22 -17.44 -12.76
C ALA A 53 22.39 -17.54 -11.76
N GLY A 54 22.20 -17.13 -10.50
CA GLY A 54 23.25 -17.15 -9.47
C GLY A 54 24.24 -15.98 -9.53
N GLN A 55 23.96 -14.95 -10.33
CA GLN A 55 24.80 -13.76 -10.49
C GLN A 55 24.58 -12.71 -9.38
N GLY A 56 23.63 -12.97 -8.45
CA GLY A 56 23.31 -12.06 -7.36
C GLY A 56 22.33 -10.96 -7.76
N ILE A 57 22.21 -9.92 -6.90
CA ILE A 57 21.30 -8.79 -7.09
C ILE A 57 22.03 -7.73 -7.95
N THR A 58 22.13 -7.99 -9.25
CA THR A 58 22.92 -7.17 -10.18
C THR A 58 22.09 -6.79 -11.41
N LEU A 59 22.42 -5.63 -11.98
CA LEU A 59 21.95 -5.15 -13.27
C LEU A 59 23.17 -4.62 -14.02
N ASP A 60 23.40 -5.11 -15.25
CA ASP A 60 24.56 -4.75 -16.08
C ASP A 60 25.93 -4.93 -15.37
N GLY A 61 26.03 -5.95 -14.50
CA GLY A 61 27.24 -6.27 -13.74
C GLY A 61 27.42 -5.51 -12.43
N GLU A 62 26.65 -4.45 -12.19
CA GLU A 62 26.69 -3.64 -10.99
C GLU A 62 25.58 -4.02 -10.01
N ILE A 63 25.76 -3.71 -8.70
CA ILE A 63 24.69 -3.93 -7.71
C ILE A 63 23.47 -3.08 -8.05
N ALA A 64 22.31 -3.72 -8.15
CA ALA A 64 21.05 -3.07 -8.53
C ALA A 64 20.45 -2.29 -7.34
N THR A 65 20.72 -0.98 -7.23
CA THR A 65 20.25 -0.14 -6.12
C THR A 65 19.02 0.70 -6.46
N ARG A 66 18.58 0.76 -7.73
CA ARG A 66 17.45 1.62 -8.15
C ARG A 66 16.17 1.30 -7.40
N TYR A 67 15.88 0.02 -7.17
CA TYR A 67 14.77 -0.48 -6.37
C TYR A 67 15.27 -1.45 -5.30
N PRO A 68 14.53 -1.63 -4.18
CA PRO A 68 14.86 -2.65 -3.21
C PRO A 68 14.73 -4.06 -3.82
N PRO A 69 15.49 -5.05 -3.34
CA PRO A 69 15.64 -6.36 -4.01
C PRO A 69 14.47 -7.31 -3.80
N GLY A 70 13.55 -7.04 -2.86
CA GLY A 70 12.55 -8.02 -2.41
C GLY A 70 11.63 -8.50 -3.52
N PHE A 71 11.19 -7.62 -4.42
CA PHE A 71 10.34 -8.06 -5.53
C PHE A 71 11.14 -8.89 -6.54
N SER A 72 12.36 -8.48 -6.90
CA SER A 72 13.22 -9.28 -7.80
C SER A 72 13.59 -10.65 -7.21
N ILE A 73 13.77 -10.74 -5.88
CA ILE A 73 14.00 -12.03 -5.20
C ILE A 73 12.76 -12.93 -5.32
N LEU A 74 11.55 -12.39 -5.13
CA LEU A 74 10.30 -13.14 -5.30
C LEU A 74 10.13 -13.62 -6.74
N LEU A 75 10.38 -12.75 -7.72
CA LEU A 75 10.33 -13.09 -9.15
C LEU A 75 11.36 -14.17 -9.52
N ALA A 76 12.59 -14.09 -9.00
CA ALA A 76 13.59 -15.13 -9.21
C ALA A 76 13.11 -16.50 -8.67
N GLY A 77 12.43 -16.51 -7.54
CA GLY A 77 11.76 -17.71 -7.02
C GLY A 77 10.68 -18.23 -7.96
N VAL A 78 9.86 -17.34 -8.54
CA VAL A 78 8.82 -17.68 -9.52
C VAL A 78 9.45 -18.31 -10.77
N PHE A 79 10.49 -17.69 -11.36
CA PHE A 79 11.17 -18.20 -12.56
C PHE A 79 11.84 -19.56 -12.31
N ARG A 80 12.54 -19.72 -11.18
CA ARG A 80 13.14 -21.02 -10.81
C ARG A 80 12.08 -22.10 -10.62
N SER A 81 10.96 -21.78 -9.97
CA SER A 81 9.87 -22.73 -9.79
C SER A 81 9.21 -23.09 -11.12
N GLY A 82 9.00 -22.11 -12.01
CA GLY A 82 8.51 -22.35 -13.37
C GLY A 82 9.42 -23.29 -14.15
N SER A 83 10.73 -23.01 -14.16
CA SER A 83 11.72 -23.85 -14.80
C SER A 83 11.75 -25.29 -14.23
N THR A 84 11.71 -25.45 -12.90
CA THR A 84 11.70 -26.76 -12.24
C THR A 84 10.45 -27.57 -12.58
N LEU A 85 9.29 -26.89 -12.69
CA LEU A 85 8.01 -27.52 -13.01
C LEU A 85 7.73 -27.60 -14.52
N ASN A 86 8.66 -27.16 -15.35
CA ASN A 86 8.51 -27.06 -16.82
C ASN A 86 7.28 -26.24 -17.24
N VAL A 87 7.03 -25.13 -16.55
CA VAL A 87 5.95 -24.19 -16.80
C VAL A 87 6.53 -22.90 -17.37
N ALA A 88 5.89 -22.34 -18.40
CA ALA A 88 6.30 -21.07 -19.01
C ALA A 88 6.28 -19.93 -17.97
N ASP A 89 7.26 -19.02 -18.06
CA ASP A 89 7.42 -17.88 -17.13
C ASP A 89 6.16 -17.05 -16.99
N GLU A 90 5.44 -16.79 -18.09
CA GLU A 90 4.18 -16.04 -18.08
C GLU A 90 3.09 -16.73 -17.25
N THR A 91 3.00 -18.07 -17.36
CA THR A 91 2.03 -18.86 -16.57
C THR A 91 2.43 -18.87 -15.11
N ALA A 92 3.70 -18.99 -14.79
CA ALA A 92 4.21 -18.93 -13.41
C ALA A 92 3.94 -17.54 -12.79
N LEU A 93 4.18 -16.46 -13.56
CA LEU A 93 3.88 -15.09 -13.15
C LEU A 93 2.37 -14.85 -12.95
N LEU A 94 1.52 -15.39 -13.84
CA LEU A 94 0.08 -15.32 -13.68
C LEU A 94 -0.37 -16.02 -12.41
N ALA A 95 0.10 -17.24 -12.18
CA ALA A 95 -0.21 -17.99 -10.96
C ALA A 95 0.24 -17.24 -9.70
N PHE A 96 1.45 -16.68 -9.69
CA PHE A 96 1.96 -15.86 -8.59
C PHE A 96 1.06 -14.66 -8.29
N ARG A 97 0.66 -13.90 -9.30
CA ARG A 97 -0.22 -12.74 -9.14
C ARG A 97 -1.59 -13.14 -8.60
N LEU A 98 -2.18 -14.20 -9.13
CA LEU A 98 -3.47 -14.72 -8.67
C LEU A 98 -3.41 -15.20 -7.21
N VAL A 99 -2.34 -15.87 -6.81
CA VAL A 99 -2.11 -16.25 -5.41
C VAL A 99 -2.03 -15.01 -4.51
N CYS A 100 -1.29 -13.97 -4.92
CA CYS A 100 -1.21 -12.72 -4.16
C CYS A 100 -2.58 -12.05 -4.00
N VAL A 101 -3.41 -12.03 -5.05
CA VAL A 101 -4.78 -11.48 -4.97
C VAL A 101 -5.64 -12.30 -4.00
N GLY A 102 -5.63 -13.62 -4.10
CA GLY A 102 -6.36 -14.50 -3.18
C GLY A 102 -5.94 -14.31 -1.73
N LEU A 103 -4.62 -14.25 -1.47
CA LEU A 103 -4.08 -14.00 -0.13
C LEU A 103 -4.49 -12.62 0.40
N ALA A 104 -4.47 -11.57 -0.42
CA ALA A 104 -4.90 -10.23 0.00
C ALA A 104 -6.36 -10.23 0.48
N VAL A 105 -7.28 -10.87 -0.25
CA VAL A 105 -8.70 -11.00 0.14
C VAL A 105 -8.85 -11.73 1.47
N VAL A 106 -8.16 -12.85 1.63
CA VAL A 106 -8.19 -13.65 2.88
C VAL A 106 -7.64 -12.85 4.06
N LEU A 107 -6.57 -12.06 3.84
CA LEU A 107 -5.96 -11.25 4.90
C LEU A 107 -6.84 -10.06 5.29
N VAL A 108 -7.54 -9.42 4.34
CA VAL A 108 -8.57 -8.41 4.66
C VAL A 108 -9.70 -9.01 5.49
N TYR A 109 -10.18 -10.22 5.13
CA TYR A 109 -11.14 -10.95 5.97
C TYR A 109 -10.56 -11.20 7.36
N GLY A 110 -9.33 -11.70 7.46
CA GLY A 110 -8.65 -11.97 8.73
C GLY A 110 -8.52 -10.72 9.63
N LEU A 111 -8.12 -9.60 9.04
CA LEU A 111 -8.07 -8.30 9.72
C LEU A 111 -9.45 -7.89 10.24
N ALA A 112 -10.48 -7.98 9.39
CA ALA A 112 -11.85 -7.65 9.78
C ALA A 112 -12.35 -8.55 10.93
N ARG A 113 -11.98 -9.84 10.94
CA ARG A 113 -12.35 -10.82 11.97
C ARG A 113 -11.76 -10.52 13.36
N LEU A 114 -10.79 -9.64 13.45
CA LEU A 114 -10.29 -9.21 14.77
C LEU A 114 -11.33 -8.41 15.55
N VAL A 115 -12.21 -7.69 14.86
CA VAL A 115 -13.16 -6.74 15.45
C VAL A 115 -14.61 -6.95 15.03
N TRP A 116 -14.86 -7.71 13.98
CA TRP A 116 -16.20 -7.97 13.44
C TRP A 116 -16.61 -9.44 13.53
N SER A 117 -17.91 -9.69 13.49
CA SER A 117 -18.47 -11.05 13.35
C SER A 117 -18.08 -11.66 12.00
N PRO A 118 -18.13 -13.01 11.85
CA PRO A 118 -17.80 -13.66 10.57
C PRO A 118 -18.59 -13.13 9.37
N ARG A 119 -19.88 -12.85 9.54
CA ARG A 119 -20.73 -12.32 8.47
C ARG A 119 -20.40 -10.87 8.13
N ALA A 120 -20.15 -10.04 9.13
CA ALA A 120 -19.77 -8.64 8.91
C ALA A 120 -18.38 -8.50 8.27
N ALA A 121 -17.44 -9.40 8.61
CA ALA A 121 -16.10 -9.42 8.04
C ALA A 121 -16.07 -9.77 6.54
N LEU A 122 -17.15 -10.34 5.99
CA LEU A 122 -17.28 -10.54 4.55
C LEU A 122 -17.39 -9.21 3.79
N ILE A 123 -18.00 -8.18 4.37
CA ILE A 123 -18.22 -6.89 3.70
C ILE A 123 -16.90 -6.29 3.21
N PRO A 124 -15.87 -6.05 4.05
CA PRO A 124 -14.60 -5.52 3.57
C PRO A 124 -13.83 -6.48 2.65
N ALA A 125 -13.94 -7.80 2.87
CA ALA A 125 -13.28 -8.77 2.01
C ALA A 125 -13.86 -8.77 0.59
N LEU A 126 -15.19 -8.72 0.45
CA LEU A 126 -15.86 -8.61 -0.83
C LEU A 126 -15.63 -7.24 -1.47
N ALA A 127 -15.67 -6.15 -0.70
CA ALA A 127 -15.35 -4.82 -1.20
C ALA A 127 -13.92 -4.75 -1.77
N TRP A 128 -12.94 -5.34 -1.09
CA TRP A 128 -11.57 -5.43 -1.59
C TRP A 128 -11.45 -6.33 -2.82
N MET A 129 -12.10 -7.48 -2.82
CA MET A 129 -12.08 -8.43 -3.94
C MET A 129 -12.64 -7.81 -5.23
N THR A 130 -13.63 -6.91 -5.13
CA THR A 130 -14.27 -6.24 -6.27
C THR A 130 -13.75 -4.82 -6.51
N TYR A 131 -12.75 -4.37 -5.74
CA TYR A 131 -12.18 -3.04 -5.89
C TYR A 131 -11.41 -2.91 -7.22
N PRO A 132 -11.90 -2.11 -8.19
CA PRO A 132 -11.41 -2.15 -9.56
C PRO A 132 -9.95 -1.76 -9.66
N PHE A 133 -9.48 -0.86 -8.81
CA PHE A 133 -8.09 -0.39 -8.87
C PHE A 133 -7.09 -1.42 -8.34
N SER A 134 -7.47 -2.28 -7.37
CA SER A 134 -6.63 -3.41 -6.95
C SER A 134 -6.54 -4.47 -8.05
N LEU A 135 -7.65 -4.77 -8.73
CA LEU A 135 -7.70 -5.71 -9.84
C LEU A 135 -6.88 -5.21 -11.04
N TRP A 136 -6.96 -3.90 -11.32
CA TRP A 136 -6.17 -3.27 -12.38
C TRP A 136 -4.67 -3.31 -12.09
N LEU A 137 -4.26 -2.98 -10.86
CA LEU A 137 -2.85 -3.05 -10.47
C LEU A 137 -2.31 -4.47 -10.54
N ALA A 138 -3.10 -5.45 -10.12
CA ALA A 138 -2.67 -6.85 -10.05
C ALA A 138 -2.64 -7.56 -11.42
N LYS A 139 -3.22 -6.97 -12.49
CA LYS A 139 -3.10 -7.53 -13.84
C LYS A 139 -1.69 -7.47 -14.41
N GLN A 140 -0.85 -6.58 -13.89
CA GLN A 140 0.56 -6.41 -14.28
C GLN A 140 1.47 -6.97 -13.19
N PRO A 141 2.67 -7.46 -13.52
CA PRO A 141 3.66 -7.91 -12.53
C PRO A 141 4.35 -6.71 -11.86
N ASN A 142 3.58 -5.97 -11.08
CA ASN A 142 4.05 -4.80 -10.32
C ASN A 142 4.44 -5.19 -8.89
N SER A 143 5.32 -4.42 -8.26
CA SER A 143 5.75 -4.63 -6.87
C SER A 143 4.60 -4.49 -5.85
N GLU A 144 3.52 -3.78 -6.20
CA GLU A 144 2.28 -3.71 -5.41
C GLU A 144 1.64 -5.07 -5.17
N VAL A 145 1.75 -5.97 -6.13
CA VAL A 145 1.09 -7.28 -6.10
C VAL A 145 1.52 -8.11 -4.89
N PRO A 146 2.82 -8.41 -4.68
CA PRO A 146 3.28 -9.13 -3.50
C PRO A 146 3.34 -8.24 -2.24
N PHE A 147 3.49 -6.92 -2.40
CA PHE A 147 3.50 -6.00 -1.28
C PHE A 147 2.22 -6.07 -0.45
N VAL A 148 1.06 -6.07 -1.11
CA VAL A 148 -0.24 -6.06 -0.42
C VAL A 148 -0.43 -7.23 0.55
N PRO A 149 -0.28 -8.51 0.15
CA PRO A 149 -0.43 -9.61 1.10
C PRO A 149 0.63 -9.61 2.19
N VAL A 150 1.89 -9.25 1.92
CA VAL A 150 2.94 -9.17 2.95
C VAL A 150 2.62 -8.06 3.96
N PHE A 151 2.20 -6.89 3.49
CA PHE A 151 1.77 -5.76 4.30
C PHE A 151 0.56 -6.11 5.18
N TYR A 152 -0.46 -6.75 4.60
CA TYR A 152 -1.64 -7.15 5.38
C TYR A 152 -1.34 -8.28 6.37
N ALA A 153 -0.43 -9.19 6.06
CA ALA A 153 0.02 -10.20 7.00
C ALA A 153 0.77 -9.57 8.19
N ALA A 154 1.66 -8.61 7.94
CA ALA A 154 2.32 -7.85 8.99
C ALA A 154 1.30 -7.16 9.90
N LEU A 155 0.32 -6.48 9.33
CA LEU A 155 -0.75 -5.81 10.09
C LEU A 155 -1.69 -6.78 10.80
N LEU A 156 -1.98 -7.94 10.23
CA LEU A 156 -2.79 -8.96 10.91
C LEU A 156 -2.11 -9.45 12.19
N LEU A 157 -0.81 -9.76 12.14
CA LEU A 157 -0.05 -10.18 13.32
C LEU A 157 0.08 -9.03 14.33
N PHE A 158 0.34 -7.82 13.86
CA PHE A 158 0.41 -6.61 14.67
C PHE A 158 -0.90 -6.37 15.44
N TRP A 159 -2.04 -6.33 14.75
CA TRP A 159 -3.34 -6.11 15.37
C TRP A 159 -3.78 -7.28 16.23
N LEU A 160 -3.44 -8.52 15.86
CA LEU A 160 -3.66 -9.70 16.69
C LEU A 160 -2.93 -9.56 18.03
N ALA A 161 -1.65 -9.16 17.99
CA ALA A 161 -0.85 -8.93 19.19
C ALA A 161 -1.42 -7.80 20.05
N LEU A 162 -1.79 -6.67 19.41
CA LEU A 162 -2.24 -5.48 20.11
C LEU A 162 -3.64 -5.62 20.73
N LEU A 163 -4.58 -6.29 20.04
CA LEU A 163 -5.98 -6.39 20.45
C LEU A 163 -6.28 -7.65 21.30
N ARG A 164 -5.55 -8.75 21.07
CA ARG A 164 -5.80 -10.06 21.71
C ARG A 164 -4.63 -10.59 22.50
N GLY A 165 -3.48 -9.89 22.48
CA GLY A 165 -2.31 -10.27 23.24
C GLY A 165 -2.58 -10.16 24.75
N ARG A 166 -2.27 -11.25 25.49
CA ARG A 166 -2.36 -11.30 26.96
C ARG A 166 -1.03 -10.99 27.65
N GLY A 167 -0.07 -10.42 26.92
CA GLY A 167 1.32 -10.28 27.36
C GLY A 167 2.11 -11.58 27.22
N GLY A 168 3.33 -11.60 27.77
CA GLY A 168 4.21 -12.77 27.72
C GLY A 168 4.88 -13.01 26.37
N ALA A 169 5.67 -14.07 26.28
CA ALA A 169 6.54 -14.41 25.14
C ALA A 169 5.82 -14.43 23.79
N ARG A 170 4.56 -14.91 23.75
CA ARG A 170 3.77 -14.95 22.50
C ARG A 170 3.50 -13.56 21.93
N SER A 171 3.17 -12.57 22.78
CA SER A 171 2.90 -11.21 22.29
C SER A 171 4.20 -10.57 21.78
N TRP A 172 5.32 -10.77 22.47
CA TRP A 172 6.63 -10.31 22.06
C TRP A 172 7.02 -10.89 20.69
N ALA A 173 6.87 -12.22 20.51
CA ALA A 173 7.15 -12.89 19.25
C ALA A 173 6.28 -12.36 18.11
N LEU A 174 4.98 -12.13 18.34
CA LEU A 174 4.08 -11.59 17.31
C LEU A 174 4.50 -10.19 16.84
N PHE A 175 4.93 -9.30 17.76
CA PHE A 175 5.42 -7.97 17.38
C PHE A 175 6.75 -8.04 16.61
N LEU A 176 7.66 -8.93 17.01
CA LEU A 176 8.91 -9.14 16.28
C LEU A 176 8.66 -9.66 14.86
N VAL A 177 7.81 -10.67 14.70
CA VAL A 177 7.45 -11.24 13.37
C VAL A 177 6.68 -10.22 12.53
N ALA A 178 5.76 -9.44 13.12
CA ALA A 178 5.09 -8.35 12.43
C ALA A 178 6.10 -7.32 11.90
N GLY A 179 7.11 -6.99 12.71
CA GLY A 179 8.24 -6.15 12.31
C GLY A 179 9.05 -6.76 11.18
N ALA A 180 9.38 -8.05 11.24
CA ALA A 180 10.11 -8.74 10.17
C ALA A 180 9.34 -8.73 8.84
N LEU A 181 8.02 -9.00 8.86
CA LEU A 181 7.17 -8.88 7.67
C LEU A 181 7.10 -7.42 7.18
N THR A 182 7.13 -6.44 8.08
CA THR A 182 7.22 -5.02 7.69
C THR A 182 8.55 -4.73 6.99
N GLY A 183 9.67 -5.26 7.47
CA GLY A 183 10.97 -5.18 6.80
C GLY A 183 10.94 -5.85 5.41
N ALA A 184 10.31 -7.01 5.29
CA ALA A 184 10.10 -7.65 3.98
C ALA A 184 9.24 -6.78 3.05
N ALA A 185 8.19 -6.14 3.56
CA ALA A 185 7.39 -5.19 2.80
C ALA A 185 8.22 -3.97 2.34
N MET A 186 9.13 -3.44 3.18
CA MET A 186 10.08 -2.38 2.82
C MET A 186 11.00 -2.80 1.69
N LEU A 187 11.52 -4.04 1.71
CA LEU A 187 12.37 -4.57 0.64
C LEU A 187 11.59 -4.83 -0.66
N ILE A 188 10.26 -4.95 -0.62
CA ILE A 188 9.41 -5.03 -1.82
C ILE A 188 9.12 -3.63 -2.36
N ARG A 189 8.79 -2.66 -1.46
CA ARG A 189 8.45 -1.28 -1.84
C ARG A 189 9.03 -0.26 -0.86
N PRO A 190 9.84 0.70 -1.35
CA PRO A 190 10.45 1.70 -0.48
C PRO A 190 9.44 2.64 0.20
N ALA A 191 8.22 2.75 -0.33
CA ALA A 191 7.14 3.53 0.30
C ALA A 191 6.81 3.08 1.74
N ALA A 192 7.21 1.87 2.16
CA ALA A 192 7.02 1.37 3.51
C ALA A 192 8.17 1.72 4.49
N ILE A 193 9.19 2.50 4.10
CA ILE A 193 10.43 2.76 4.87
C ILE A 193 10.19 3.18 6.33
N GLY A 194 9.20 4.01 6.60
CA GLY A 194 8.83 4.48 7.95
C GLY A 194 7.74 3.66 8.63
N LEU A 195 7.22 2.61 7.99
CA LEU A 195 6.03 1.90 8.46
C LEU A 195 6.22 1.28 9.85
N SER A 196 7.39 0.72 10.16
CA SER A 196 7.67 0.14 11.48
C SER A 196 7.63 1.19 12.59
N VAL A 197 8.07 2.41 12.32
CA VAL A 197 7.99 3.55 13.25
C VAL A 197 6.53 3.98 13.47
N ILE A 198 5.74 4.03 12.40
CA ILE A 198 4.30 4.33 12.48
C ILE A 198 3.54 3.25 13.24
N MET A 199 3.90 1.97 13.08
CA MET A 199 3.34 0.88 13.87
C MET A 199 3.73 1.01 15.35
N ALA A 200 4.98 1.37 15.67
CA ALA A 200 5.40 1.66 17.04
C ALA A 200 4.63 2.84 17.66
N LEU A 201 4.44 3.91 16.90
CA LEU A 201 3.60 5.05 17.31
C LEU A 201 2.13 4.62 17.51
N THR A 202 1.61 3.75 16.64
CA THR A 202 0.26 3.17 16.80
C THR A 202 0.13 2.41 18.12
N ILE A 203 1.15 1.66 18.54
CA ILE A 203 1.16 1.00 19.86
C ILE A 203 1.08 2.04 20.99
N LEU A 204 1.85 3.12 20.92
CA LEU A 204 1.85 4.16 21.96
C LEU A 204 0.49 4.82 22.10
N LEU A 205 -0.18 5.13 20.99
CA LEU A 205 -1.45 5.87 20.95
C LEU A 205 -2.69 4.98 21.20
N PHE A 206 -2.68 3.76 20.67
CA PHE A 206 -3.87 2.90 20.61
C PHE A 206 -3.76 1.58 21.40
N ALA A 207 -2.70 1.38 22.19
CA ALA A 207 -2.60 0.23 23.08
C ALA A 207 -3.73 0.17 24.11
N VAL A 208 -3.97 -1.01 24.64
CA VAL A 208 -4.98 -1.22 25.68
C VAL A 208 -4.69 -0.31 26.89
N ARG A 209 -5.74 0.35 27.41
CA ARG A 209 -5.62 1.17 28.62
C ARG A 209 -5.09 0.32 29.77
N GLY A 210 -4.12 0.87 30.53
CA GLY A 210 -3.48 0.16 31.65
C GLY A 210 -2.17 -0.56 31.31
N ALA A 211 -1.80 -0.75 30.03
CA ALA A 211 -0.46 -1.21 29.71
C ALA A 211 0.58 -0.14 30.07
N ALA A 212 1.61 -0.52 30.86
CA ALA A 212 2.67 0.38 31.24
C ALA A 212 3.40 0.95 30.01
N LEU A 213 3.83 2.21 30.07
CA LEU A 213 4.55 2.86 28.96
C LEU A 213 5.80 2.05 28.55
N ARG A 214 6.53 1.51 29.52
CA ARG A 214 7.71 0.65 29.29
C ARG A 214 7.37 -0.57 28.42
N THR A 215 6.23 -1.21 28.66
CA THR A 215 5.77 -2.36 27.86
C THR A 215 5.41 -1.93 26.44
N ARG A 216 4.75 -0.78 26.27
CA ARG A 216 4.40 -0.24 24.93
C ARG A 216 5.66 0.11 24.14
N LEU A 217 6.63 0.75 24.79
CA LEU A 217 7.94 1.05 24.17
C LEU A 217 8.68 -0.24 23.77
N GLY A 218 8.67 -1.27 24.63
CA GLY A 218 9.25 -2.57 24.33
C GLY A 218 8.60 -3.25 23.11
N TYR A 219 7.28 -3.22 23.00
CA TYR A 219 6.58 -3.75 21.81
C TYR A 219 6.90 -2.94 20.54
N GLY A 220 6.95 -1.60 20.65
CA GLY A 220 7.36 -0.75 19.54
C GLY A 220 8.79 -1.02 19.10
N ALA A 221 9.71 -1.17 20.04
CA ALA A 221 11.11 -1.51 19.78
C ALA A 221 11.24 -2.86 19.05
N LEU A 222 10.43 -3.88 19.39
CA LEU A 222 10.44 -5.16 18.68
C LEU A 222 9.96 -5.06 17.25
N VAL A 223 8.94 -4.24 16.97
CA VAL A 223 8.49 -4.03 15.58
C VAL A 223 9.61 -3.38 14.77
N VAL A 224 10.28 -2.36 15.32
CA VAL A 224 11.40 -1.71 14.64
C VAL A 224 12.58 -2.67 14.50
N LEU A 225 12.95 -3.39 15.56
CA LEU A 225 14.04 -4.38 15.52
C LEU A 225 13.76 -5.47 14.48
N GLY A 226 12.54 -6.02 14.45
CA GLY A 226 12.16 -7.04 13.48
C GLY A 226 12.32 -6.53 12.04
N SER A 227 11.93 -5.29 11.76
CA SER A 227 12.10 -4.71 10.42
C SER A 227 13.58 -4.48 10.07
N LEU A 228 14.38 -4.01 11.02
CA LEU A 228 15.81 -3.80 10.82
C LEU A 228 16.57 -5.11 10.57
N LEU A 229 16.22 -6.19 11.27
CA LEU A 229 16.84 -7.50 11.06
C LEU A 229 16.69 -8.01 9.61
N VAL A 230 15.62 -7.62 8.92
CA VAL A 230 15.38 -8.00 7.53
C VAL A 230 16.00 -7.01 6.53
N VAL A 231 16.03 -5.72 6.86
CA VAL A 231 16.53 -4.66 5.96
C VAL A 231 18.05 -4.52 6.03
N LEU A 232 18.65 -4.62 7.21
CA LEU A 232 20.08 -4.38 7.39
C LEU A 232 21.01 -5.28 6.56
N PRO A 233 20.74 -6.57 6.30
CA PRO A 233 21.57 -7.37 5.41
C PRO A 233 21.68 -6.79 4.00
N TRP A 234 20.57 -6.22 3.47
CA TRP A 234 20.59 -5.52 2.19
C TRP A 234 21.42 -4.24 2.24
N GLU A 235 21.18 -3.40 3.25
CA GLU A 235 21.95 -2.15 3.42
C GLU A 235 23.46 -2.41 3.57
N ALA A 236 23.83 -3.45 4.32
CA ALA A 236 25.21 -3.87 4.47
C ALA A 236 25.83 -4.33 3.16
N ALA A 237 25.09 -5.09 2.34
CA ALA A 237 25.53 -5.53 1.02
C ALA A 237 25.72 -4.34 0.06
N VAL A 238 24.81 -3.38 0.06
CA VAL A 238 24.90 -2.15 -0.73
C VAL A 238 26.13 -1.33 -0.31
N TYR A 239 26.29 -1.12 0.99
CA TYR A 239 27.44 -0.37 1.52
C TYR A 239 28.78 -1.04 1.18
N ALA A 240 28.86 -2.35 1.34
CA ALA A 240 30.08 -3.12 1.01
C ALA A 240 30.47 -3.03 -0.47
N ARG A 241 29.49 -2.88 -1.38
CA ARG A 241 29.74 -2.82 -2.83
C ARG A 241 29.94 -1.39 -3.34
N THR A 242 29.26 -0.40 -2.74
CA THR A 242 29.24 0.98 -3.25
C THR A 242 30.01 1.97 -2.40
N GLY A 243 30.32 1.64 -1.13
CA GLY A 243 30.85 2.57 -0.13
C GLY A 243 29.86 3.67 0.29
N LYS A 244 28.57 3.58 -0.13
CA LYS A 244 27.55 4.60 0.09
C LYS A 244 26.41 4.04 0.93
N ILE A 245 25.83 4.88 1.79
CA ILE A 245 24.58 4.58 2.49
C ILE A 245 23.43 4.99 1.55
N ILE A 246 22.67 4.02 1.07
CA ILE A 246 21.54 4.21 0.14
C ILE A 246 20.30 3.58 0.78
N PRO A 247 19.52 4.31 1.60
CA PRO A 247 18.37 3.75 2.31
C PRO A 247 17.35 3.12 1.36
N LEU A 248 17.24 1.80 1.38
CA LEU A 248 16.43 0.91 0.56
C LEU A 248 16.69 1.02 -0.96
N SER A 249 16.75 2.21 -1.54
CA SER A 249 16.90 2.39 -2.99
C SER A 249 17.45 3.78 -3.36
N SER A 250 18.12 3.86 -4.49
CA SER A 250 18.64 5.12 -5.04
C SER A 250 17.61 5.90 -5.87
N GLY A 251 16.45 5.32 -6.18
CA GLY A 251 15.41 5.93 -7.03
C GLY A 251 14.57 7.02 -6.36
N GLY A 252 14.78 7.28 -5.05
CA GLY A 252 13.91 8.19 -4.29
C GLY A 252 13.94 9.64 -4.79
N ALA A 253 15.12 10.17 -5.10
CA ALA A 253 15.26 11.54 -5.60
C ALA A 253 14.51 11.75 -6.92
N ALA A 254 14.69 10.83 -7.89
CA ALA A 254 14.00 10.86 -9.17
C ALA A 254 12.48 10.80 -8.99
N THR A 255 11.99 9.91 -8.10
CA THR A 255 10.55 9.79 -7.84
C THR A 255 9.94 11.03 -7.20
N ILE A 256 10.68 11.74 -6.35
CA ILE A 256 10.23 13.04 -5.78
C ILE A 256 10.22 14.11 -6.87
N HIS A 257 11.28 14.19 -7.71
CA HIS A 257 11.33 15.11 -8.84
C HIS A 257 10.15 14.87 -9.80
N ASP A 258 9.92 13.64 -10.23
CA ASP A 258 8.79 13.26 -11.09
C ASP A 258 7.44 13.62 -10.43
N GLY A 259 7.37 13.56 -9.09
CA GLY A 259 6.21 13.99 -8.32
C GLY A 259 6.02 15.51 -8.25
N LEU A 260 7.04 16.29 -8.46
CA LEU A 260 6.95 17.76 -8.54
C LEU A 260 6.66 18.25 -9.97
N THR A 261 6.94 17.40 -10.97
CA THR A 261 6.88 17.73 -12.40
C THR A 261 5.89 16.88 -13.18
N PHE A 262 5.00 16.15 -12.51
CA PHE A 262 4.11 15.14 -13.10
C PHE A 262 3.17 15.64 -14.21
N LEU A 263 2.99 16.95 -14.34
CA LEU A 263 2.23 17.63 -15.40
C LEU A 263 3.03 18.79 -16.00
N ALA A 264 4.37 18.76 -15.86
CA ALA A 264 5.22 19.74 -16.51
C ALA A 264 5.15 19.53 -18.03
N VAL A 265 4.67 20.54 -18.73
CA VAL A 265 4.58 20.56 -20.20
C VAL A 265 5.01 21.94 -20.70
N PRO A 266 5.58 22.02 -21.92
CA PRO A 266 5.86 23.31 -22.58
C PRO A 266 4.63 24.20 -22.67
N LYS A 267 4.83 25.51 -22.77
CA LYS A 267 3.74 26.52 -22.75
C LYS A 267 2.65 26.27 -23.79
N GLU A 268 3.01 25.79 -24.96
CA GLU A 268 2.11 25.47 -26.08
C GLU A 268 1.11 24.35 -25.76
N TYR A 269 1.45 23.40 -24.88
CA TYR A 269 0.60 22.25 -24.50
C TYR A 269 -0.16 22.44 -23.18
N ARG A 270 -0.07 23.60 -22.52
CA ARG A 270 -0.66 23.84 -21.18
C ARG A 270 -2.18 23.70 -21.15
N ARG A 271 -2.86 24.05 -22.26
CA ARG A 271 -4.31 23.89 -22.36
C ARG A 271 -4.78 22.43 -22.22
N GLU A 272 -3.91 21.48 -22.55
CA GLU A 272 -4.21 20.06 -22.46
C GLU A 272 -4.16 19.53 -21.01
N VAL A 273 -3.43 20.24 -20.12
CA VAL A 273 -3.19 19.75 -18.75
C VAL A 273 -4.10 20.36 -17.70
N ASN A 274 -4.89 21.40 -18.02
CA ASN A 274 -5.87 22.03 -17.12
C ASN A 274 -5.31 22.29 -15.70
N VAL A 275 -4.14 22.92 -15.62
CA VAL A 275 -3.44 23.28 -14.40
C VAL A 275 -3.36 24.80 -14.37
N PRO A 276 -3.51 25.48 -13.20
CA PRO A 276 -3.30 26.91 -13.10
C PRO A 276 -1.93 27.34 -13.66
N ASP A 277 -1.88 28.44 -14.40
CA ASP A 277 -0.67 28.88 -15.11
C ASP A 277 0.53 29.08 -14.17
N ASP A 278 0.32 29.63 -12.98
CA ASP A 278 1.36 29.81 -11.96
C ASP A 278 1.93 28.47 -11.45
N VAL A 279 1.10 27.44 -11.36
CA VAL A 279 1.53 26.07 -10.99
C VAL A 279 2.26 25.40 -12.15
N ALA A 280 1.79 25.59 -13.38
CA ALA A 280 2.43 25.06 -14.58
C ALA A 280 3.83 25.68 -14.80
N ASP A 281 3.98 27.00 -14.58
CA ASP A 281 5.27 27.70 -14.61
C ASP A 281 6.23 27.11 -13.56
N LEU A 282 5.77 26.93 -12.33
CA LEU A 282 6.55 26.34 -11.25
C LEU A 282 7.01 24.92 -11.59
N MET A 283 6.09 24.06 -12.07
CA MET A 283 6.43 22.68 -12.44
C MET A 283 7.46 22.63 -13.56
N TRP A 284 7.35 23.54 -14.54
CA TRP A 284 8.30 23.65 -15.64
C TRP A 284 9.68 24.15 -15.14
N ALA A 285 9.72 25.15 -14.29
CA ALA A 285 10.97 25.65 -13.68
C ALA A 285 11.70 24.54 -12.89
N ILE A 286 10.96 23.72 -12.14
CA ILE A 286 11.54 22.54 -11.45
C ILE A 286 12.03 21.50 -12.47
N HIS A 287 11.29 21.27 -13.55
CA HIS A 287 11.66 20.32 -14.60
C HIS A 287 12.99 20.65 -15.26
N GLU A 288 13.22 21.93 -15.56
CA GLU A 288 14.49 22.42 -16.14
C GLU A 288 15.69 22.24 -15.19
N ARG A 289 15.45 22.10 -13.89
CA ARG A 289 16.48 21.88 -12.86
C ARG A 289 16.72 20.40 -12.54
N ARG A 290 16.47 19.51 -13.50
CA ARG A 290 16.56 18.04 -13.29
C ARG A 290 17.93 17.59 -12.77
N ASP A 291 19.01 18.18 -13.27
CA ASP A 291 20.38 17.84 -12.84
C ASP A 291 20.64 18.19 -11.38
N GLU A 292 20.08 19.30 -10.90
CA GLU A 292 20.18 19.72 -9.49
C GLU A 292 19.39 18.79 -8.55
N THR A 293 18.37 18.12 -9.06
CA THR A 293 17.48 17.21 -8.31
C THR A 293 17.92 15.74 -8.39
N ALA A 294 19.10 15.44 -8.93
CA ALA A 294 19.65 14.08 -9.03
C ALA A 294 19.90 13.39 -7.67
N THR A 295 19.98 14.17 -6.60
CA THR A 295 20.16 13.66 -5.23
C THR A 295 19.00 14.07 -4.32
N THR A 296 18.76 13.30 -3.24
CA THR A 296 17.71 13.62 -2.26
C THR A 296 17.93 15.01 -1.62
N GLY A 297 19.17 15.38 -1.29
CA GLY A 297 19.49 16.70 -0.78
C GLY A 297 19.22 17.81 -1.82
N GLY A 298 19.56 17.55 -3.09
CA GLY A 298 19.31 18.47 -4.20
C GLY A 298 17.82 18.73 -4.41
N VAL A 299 17.00 17.68 -4.46
CA VAL A 299 15.55 17.85 -4.66
C VAL A 299 14.90 18.65 -3.53
N PHE A 300 15.28 18.38 -2.26
CA PHE A 300 14.74 19.17 -1.14
C PHE A 300 15.24 20.62 -1.13
N ARG A 301 16.48 20.88 -1.58
CA ARG A 301 16.98 22.23 -1.76
C ARG A 301 16.16 22.98 -2.80
N VAL A 302 15.95 22.40 -3.99
CA VAL A 302 15.14 22.99 -5.06
C VAL A 302 13.70 23.23 -4.57
N MET A 303 13.08 22.26 -3.88
CA MET A 303 11.76 22.46 -3.27
C MET A 303 11.71 23.66 -2.33
N ALA A 304 12.72 23.83 -1.48
CA ALA A 304 12.77 24.94 -0.53
C ALA A 304 12.99 26.30 -1.23
N GLU A 305 13.79 26.35 -2.28
CA GLU A 305 14.03 27.55 -3.10
C GLU A 305 12.75 27.96 -3.82
N GLU A 306 12.10 27.05 -4.53
CA GLU A 306 10.86 27.31 -5.26
C GLU A 306 9.69 27.65 -4.33
N ALA A 307 9.60 27.02 -3.16
CA ALA A 307 8.60 27.37 -2.15
C ALA A 307 8.78 28.80 -1.61
N ARG A 308 10.02 29.34 -1.59
CA ARG A 308 10.28 30.73 -1.21
C ARG A 308 10.02 31.69 -2.36
N ALA A 309 10.39 31.31 -3.58
CA ALA A 309 10.24 32.13 -4.78
C ALA A 309 8.77 32.31 -5.19
N ALA A 310 7.99 31.21 -5.13
CA ALA A 310 6.60 31.19 -5.55
C ALA A 310 5.68 30.46 -4.52
N PRO A 311 5.52 30.99 -3.28
CA PRO A 311 4.88 30.28 -2.18
C PRO A 311 3.42 29.92 -2.46
N VAL A 312 2.68 30.76 -3.18
CA VAL A 312 1.27 30.52 -3.53
C VAL A 312 1.16 29.38 -4.56
N ALA A 313 1.97 29.42 -5.63
CA ALA A 313 2.00 28.37 -6.65
C ALA A 313 2.45 27.03 -6.05
N PHE A 314 3.47 27.04 -5.19
CA PHE A 314 3.94 25.87 -4.48
C PHE A 314 2.86 25.28 -3.56
N GLY A 315 2.15 26.12 -2.80
CA GLY A 315 1.02 25.71 -1.97
C GLY A 315 -0.11 25.05 -2.79
N LYS A 316 -0.48 25.67 -3.94
CA LYS A 316 -1.47 25.08 -4.87
C LYS A 316 -1.01 23.72 -5.40
N LEU A 317 0.26 23.60 -5.84
CA LEU A 317 0.85 22.34 -6.30
C LEU A 317 0.72 21.26 -5.21
N MET A 318 1.07 21.59 -3.97
CA MET A 318 0.98 20.64 -2.85
C MET A 318 -0.46 20.21 -2.57
N LEU A 319 -1.43 21.14 -2.60
CA LEU A 319 -2.86 20.82 -2.44
C LEU A 319 -3.38 19.94 -3.60
N MET A 320 -2.97 20.22 -4.83
CA MET A 320 -3.30 19.38 -5.99
C MET A 320 -2.76 17.96 -5.81
N LYS A 321 -1.49 17.81 -5.38
CA LYS A 321 -0.89 16.50 -5.10
C LYS A 321 -1.65 15.74 -4.02
N LEU A 322 -2.03 16.43 -2.94
CA LEU A 322 -2.76 15.85 -1.83
C LEU A 322 -4.10 15.26 -2.28
N ALA A 323 -4.87 16.01 -3.06
CA ALA A 323 -6.15 15.56 -3.62
C ALA A 323 -5.96 14.45 -4.66
N ARG A 324 -5.03 14.66 -5.61
CA ARG A 324 -4.82 13.75 -6.74
C ARG A 324 -4.30 12.38 -6.31
N SER A 325 -3.65 12.26 -5.16
CA SER A 325 -3.24 10.98 -4.58
C SER A 325 -4.38 9.96 -4.49
N TRP A 326 -5.63 10.40 -4.42
CA TRP A 326 -6.81 9.55 -4.28
C TRP A 326 -7.49 9.18 -5.60
N TYR A 327 -7.18 9.85 -6.69
CA TYR A 327 -7.83 9.59 -8.00
C TYR A 327 -6.88 9.70 -9.20
N GLY A 328 -5.66 10.20 -9.01
CA GLY A 328 -4.70 10.37 -10.08
C GLY A 328 -4.27 9.04 -10.67
N ILE A 329 -4.29 8.96 -11.98
CA ILE A 329 -3.82 7.82 -12.79
C ILE A 329 -3.02 8.35 -13.99
N ASP A 330 -2.35 7.46 -14.72
CA ASP A 330 -1.53 7.83 -15.87
C ASP A 330 -2.38 8.40 -17.04
N SER A 331 -3.61 7.94 -17.19
CA SER A 331 -4.55 8.44 -18.21
C SER A 331 -5.48 9.52 -17.65
N ARG A 332 -5.32 10.75 -18.09
CA ARG A 332 -6.17 11.88 -17.65
C ARG A 332 -7.66 11.71 -17.98
N MET A 333 -7.98 11.09 -19.10
CA MET A 333 -9.38 10.83 -19.50
C MET A 333 -10.12 9.98 -18.45
N LEU A 334 -9.41 9.11 -17.74
CA LEU A 334 -9.97 8.24 -16.73
C LEU A 334 -9.91 8.79 -15.30
N GLU A 335 -9.31 10.00 -15.07
CA GLU A 335 -9.26 10.59 -13.73
C GLU A 335 -10.65 10.91 -13.17
N LEU A 336 -11.58 11.46 -13.98
CA LEU A 336 -12.93 11.76 -13.52
C LEU A 336 -13.73 10.49 -13.18
N PRO A 337 -13.82 9.46 -14.02
CA PRO A 337 -14.39 8.18 -13.61
C PRO A 337 -13.76 7.59 -12.36
N THR A 338 -12.43 7.67 -12.24
CA THR A 338 -11.69 7.21 -11.07
C THR A 338 -12.09 7.98 -9.82
N LEU A 339 -12.19 9.31 -9.89
CA LEU A 339 -12.64 10.17 -8.80
C LEU A 339 -14.05 9.82 -8.33
N LEU A 340 -14.98 9.58 -9.27
CA LEU A 340 -16.36 9.22 -8.94
C LEU A 340 -16.44 7.87 -8.23
N ILE A 341 -15.78 6.84 -8.75
CA ILE A 341 -15.73 5.51 -8.13
C ILE A 341 -15.07 5.59 -6.75
N GLN A 342 -13.90 6.21 -6.67
CA GLN A 342 -13.15 6.34 -5.43
C GLN A 342 -13.92 7.17 -4.39
N GLY A 343 -14.60 8.24 -4.82
CA GLY A 343 -15.45 9.08 -3.98
C GLY A 343 -16.56 8.29 -3.29
N VAL A 344 -17.22 7.39 -4.01
CA VAL A 344 -18.25 6.50 -3.43
C VAL A 344 -17.66 5.63 -2.33
N TYR A 345 -16.51 4.98 -2.57
CA TYR A 345 -15.83 4.19 -1.52
C TYR A 345 -15.49 5.06 -0.31
N LEU A 346 -14.90 6.25 -0.52
CA LEU A 346 -14.48 7.13 0.56
C LEU A 346 -15.66 7.64 1.40
N ILE A 347 -16.79 7.97 0.78
CA ILE A 347 -18.01 8.39 1.50
C ILE A 347 -18.47 7.29 2.48
N PHE A 348 -18.60 6.04 2.01
CA PHE A 348 -18.98 4.93 2.86
C PHE A 348 -17.94 4.59 3.92
N ILE A 349 -16.65 4.71 3.60
CA ILE A 349 -15.55 4.51 4.54
C ILE A 349 -15.60 5.55 5.66
N VAL A 350 -15.78 6.83 5.33
CA VAL A 350 -15.90 7.90 6.33
C VAL A 350 -17.12 7.66 7.23
N TRP A 351 -18.27 7.33 6.65
CA TRP A 351 -19.47 6.99 7.41
C TRP A 351 -19.21 5.81 8.37
N GLY A 352 -18.67 4.71 7.84
CA GLY A 352 -18.31 3.54 8.67
C GLY A 352 -17.27 3.86 9.75
N THR A 353 -16.30 4.73 9.46
CA THR A 353 -15.30 5.21 10.41
C THR A 353 -15.95 5.97 11.57
N ILE A 354 -16.89 6.87 11.29
CA ILE A 354 -17.66 7.62 12.31
C ILE A 354 -18.41 6.65 13.22
N TYR A 355 -19.07 5.65 12.65
CA TYR A 355 -19.73 4.60 13.43
C TYR A 355 -18.74 3.88 14.34
N CYS A 356 -17.64 3.35 13.79
CA CYS A 356 -16.63 2.62 14.56
C CYS A 356 -16.01 3.47 15.68
N TRP A 357 -15.83 4.77 15.43
CA TRP A 357 -15.29 5.70 16.41
C TRP A 357 -16.24 5.89 17.60
N ARG A 358 -17.55 5.99 17.33
CA ARG A 358 -18.60 6.10 18.35
C ARG A 358 -18.75 4.84 19.19
N GLN A 359 -18.55 3.65 18.60
CA GLN A 359 -18.61 2.37 19.33
C GLN A 359 -17.47 2.21 20.35
N GLY A 360 -16.34 2.86 20.16
CA GLY A 360 -15.20 2.76 21.07
C GLY A 360 -14.48 1.40 21.03
N GLY A 361 -13.83 1.05 22.14
CA GLY A 361 -13.24 -0.27 22.35
C GLY A 361 -12.18 -0.68 21.29
N ALA A 362 -12.18 -1.93 20.87
CA ALA A 362 -11.27 -2.50 19.89
C ALA A 362 -11.47 -1.92 18.49
N LEU A 363 -12.72 -1.63 18.10
CA LEU A 363 -13.07 -1.00 16.83
C LEU A 363 -12.39 0.37 16.69
N ARG A 364 -12.61 1.26 17.65
CA ARG A 364 -12.01 2.60 17.64
C ARG A 364 -10.48 2.53 17.57
N ARG A 365 -9.87 1.63 18.34
CA ARG A 365 -8.39 1.48 18.35
C ARG A 365 -7.87 1.03 16.99
N MET A 366 -8.47 0.00 16.42
CA MET A 366 -8.03 -0.55 15.13
C MET A 366 -8.26 0.44 13.99
N ILE A 367 -9.44 1.03 13.91
CA ILE A 367 -9.75 1.99 12.84
C ILE A 367 -8.92 3.26 12.98
N GLY A 368 -8.75 3.78 14.21
CA GLY A 368 -7.90 4.95 14.46
C GLY A 368 -6.42 4.71 14.11
N GLY A 369 -5.87 3.55 14.48
CA GLY A 369 -4.50 3.19 14.11
C GLY A 369 -4.34 2.94 12.62
N ASN A 370 -5.35 2.37 11.94
CA ASN A 370 -5.33 2.23 10.49
C ASN A 370 -5.33 3.61 9.80
N TRP A 371 -6.08 4.58 10.29
CA TRP A 371 -6.02 5.95 9.77
C TRP A 371 -4.65 6.61 9.93
N LEU A 372 -3.91 6.28 11.00
CA LEU A 372 -2.54 6.75 11.18
C LEU A 372 -1.61 6.13 10.11
N ILE A 373 -1.76 4.83 9.83
CA ILE A 373 -1.02 4.13 8.77
C ILE A 373 -1.38 4.69 7.39
N VAL A 374 -2.67 4.93 7.13
CA VAL A 374 -3.15 5.57 5.89
C VAL A 374 -2.58 6.97 5.74
N GLY A 375 -2.57 7.77 6.81
CA GLY A 375 -1.97 9.11 6.84
C GLY A 375 -0.48 9.08 6.49
N TYR A 376 0.26 8.09 6.97
CA TYR A 376 1.65 7.88 6.59
C TYR A 376 1.80 7.63 5.08
N PHE A 377 1.05 6.69 4.50
CA PHE A 377 1.12 6.42 3.06
C PHE A 377 0.66 7.62 2.23
N TRP A 378 -0.34 8.36 2.69
CA TRP A 378 -0.77 9.59 2.05
C TRP A 378 0.32 10.66 2.07
N GLY A 379 1.03 10.82 3.21
CA GLY A 379 2.20 11.70 3.32
C GLY A 379 3.34 11.27 2.39
N MET A 380 3.61 9.97 2.28
CA MET A 380 4.60 9.45 1.32
C MET A 380 4.18 9.73 -0.13
N THR A 381 2.92 9.50 -0.49
CA THR A 381 2.39 9.78 -1.84
C THR A 381 2.41 11.29 -2.15
N PHE A 382 2.19 12.12 -1.14
CA PHE A 382 2.31 13.57 -1.26
C PHE A 382 3.74 14.01 -1.63
N LEU A 383 4.77 13.34 -1.14
CA LEU A 383 6.16 13.66 -1.49
C LEU A 383 6.53 13.20 -2.91
N VAL A 384 6.03 12.04 -3.34
CA VAL A 384 6.34 11.43 -4.63
C VAL A 384 5.25 11.73 -5.69
N VAL A 385 5.15 10.92 -6.75
CA VAL A 385 4.12 11.10 -7.78
C VAL A 385 2.72 10.86 -7.19
N PRO A 386 1.77 11.82 -7.34
CA PRO A 386 0.44 11.73 -6.73
C PRO A 386 -0.49 10.80 -7.55
N LEU A 387 -0.26 9.49 -7.45
CA LEU A 387 -1.04 8.46 -8.15
C LEU A 387 -1.79 7.57 -7.16
N LEU A 388 -3.02 7.21 -7.54
CA LEU A 388 -3.87 6.29 -6.77
C LEU A 388 -3.20 4.94 -6.53
N ARG A 389 -2.31 4.48 -7.43
CA ARG A 389 -1.58 3.22 -7.28
C ARG A 389 -0.82 3.12 -5.95
N TYR A 390 -0.37 4.26 -5.40
CA TYR A 390 0.33 4.29 -4.11
C TYR A 390 -0.62 4.25 -2.92
N MET A 391 -1.87 4.72 -3.09
CA MET A 391 -2.92 4.67 -2.07
C MET A 391 -3.76 3.39 -2.14
N ALA A 392 -3.79 2.70 -3.27
CA ALA A 392 -4.58 1.48 -3.43
C ALA A 392 -4.29 0.41 -2.36
N PRO A 393 -3.01 0.14 -1.95
CA PRO A 393 -2.71 -0.83 -0.91
C PRO A 393 -3.34 -0.52 0.45
N VAL A 394 -3.58 0.74 0.79
CA VAL A 394 -4.18 1.11 2.09
C VAL A 394 -5.71 1.14 2.06
N MET A 395 -6.33 1.06 0.89
CA MET A 395 -7.79 1.02 0.78
C MET A 395 -8.39 -0.18 1.49
N GLY A 396 -7.75 -1.34 1.46
CA GLY A 396 -8.21 -2.52 2.20
C GLY A 396 -8.30 -2.29 3.71
N LEU A 397 -7.41 -1.44 4.30
CA LEU A 397 -7.47 -1.06 5.70
C LEU A 397 -8.66 -0.13 5.99
N LEU A 398 -8.93 0.81 5.09
CA LEU A 398 -10.07 1.72 5.18
C LEU A 398 -11.40 0.97 5.04
N MET A 399 -11.47 -0.03 4.16
CA MET A 399 -12.66 -0.86 3.96
C MET A 399 -13.05 -1.65 5.21
N LEU A 400 -12.15 -1.86 6.18
CA LEU A 400 -12.47 -2.49 7.46
C LEU A 400 -13.54 -1.71 8.26
N ALA A 401 -13.80 -0.45 7.92
CA ALA A 401 -14.86 0.36 8.52
C ALA A 401 -16.26 0.13 7.89
N LEU A 402 -16.34 -0.45 6.68
CA LEU A 402 -17.60 -0.59 5.92
C LEU A 402 -18.72 -1.34 6.67
N PRO A 403 -18.46 -2.37 7.51
CA PRO A 403 -19.53 -2.96 8.30
C PRO A 403 -20.24 -1.97 9.21
N GLY A 404 -19.58 -0.87 9.62
CA GLY A 404 -20.17 0.21 10.39
C GLY A 404 -21.34 0.88 9.69
N VAL A 405 -21.33 0.98 8.35
CA VAL A 405 -22.44 1.51 7.55
C VAL A 405 -23.66 0.62 7.70
N TYR A 406 -23.50 -0.70 7.56
CA TYR A 406 -24.57 -1.68 7.71
C TYR A 406 -25.21 -1.59 9.10
N TYR A 407 -24.40 -1.56 10.16
CA TYR A 407 -24.90 -1.50 11.53
C TYR A 407 -25.55 -0.15 11.88
N SER A 408 -25.04 0.96 11.36
CA SER A 408 -25.67 2.27 11.57
C SER A 408 -27.04 2.34 10.92
N PHE A 409 -27.20 1.78 9.71
CA PHE A 409 -28.47 1.73 9.01
C PHE A 409 -29.48 0.79 9.70
N ALA A 410 -29.01 -0.36 10.21
CA ALA A 410 -29.86 -1.28 10.98
C ALA A 410 -30.38 -0.64 12.27
N ALA A 411 -29.53 0.11 12.99
CA ALA A 411 -29.93 0.85 14.19
C ALA A 411 -31.00 1.91 13.86
N TRP A 412 -30.78 2.72 12.82
CA TRP A 412 -31.74 3.75 12.38
C TRP A 412 -33.11 3.16 12.00
N ARG A 413 -33.13 2.01 11.29
CA ARG A 413 -34.40 1.30 10.97
C ARG A 413 -35.17 0.92 12.25
N LYS A 414 -34.47 0.36 13.24
CA LYS A 414 -35.04 -0.09 14.49
C LYS A 414 -35.68 1.09 15.26
N GLU A 415 -34.99 2.21 15.35
CA GLU A 415 -35.50 3.43 15.99
C GLU A 415 -36.78 3.94 15.32
N ARG A 416 -36.83 3.97 14.00
CA ARG A 416 -38.04 4.37 13.26
C ARG A 416 -39.22 3.42 13.48
N THR A 417 -38.98 2.12 13.60
CA THR A 417 -40.04 1.14 13.84
C THR A 417 -40.62 1.32 15.24
N VAL A 418 -39.78 1.56 16.26
CA VAL A 418 -40.19 1.82 17.63
C VAL A 418 -40.97 3.16 17.74
N SER A 419 -40.48 4.22 17.11
CA SER A 419 -41.12 5.53 17.07
C SER A 419 -42.53 5.47 16.43
N ARG A 420 -42.67 4.71 15.34
CA ARG A 420 -43.99 4.50 14.71
C ARG A 420 -44.96 3.69 15.59
N ALA A 421 -44.46 2.66 16.29
CA ALA A 421 -45.28 1.87 17.21
C ALA A 421 -45.69 2.66 18.45
N ALA A 422 -44.94 3.68 18.85
CA ALA A 422 -45.29 4.55 19.98
C ALA A 422 -46.24 5.74 19.60
N SER A 423 -46.46 5.97 18.31
CA SER A 423 -47.33 7.03 17.77
C SER A 423 -48.70 6.50 17.34
N VAL A 424 -48.96 5.22 17.49
CA VAL A 424 -50.27 4.53 17.35
C VAL A 424 -50.80 4.12 18.73
#